data_1646b1838548dd0324bf5a3f1fc0094d
#
_entry.id   1646b1838548dd0324bf5a3f1fc0094d
#
_cell.length_a   1.000
_cell.length_b   1.000
_cell.length_c   1.000
_cell.angle_alpha   90.00
_cell.angle_beta   90.00
_cell.angle_gamma   90.00
#
_symmetry.space_group_name_H-M   'P 1'
#
loop_
_entity.id
_entity.type
_entity.pdbx_description
1 polymer ?
#
loop_
_entity_poly.entity_id
_entity_poly.type
_entity_poly.pdbx_seq_one_letter_code
_entity_poly.pdbx_strand_id
1 'polypeptide(L)'
;TRRNFALALAGFLAGTDNLALMIFSMKICMTMADKEGAVADYDDDSQDLAREGVVFNIQKYSVHDGPGIRTIVFLKGCPLHCRWCSNPESQNPVPELAWNEGRCIGLSKCGHCIEVCPNGALLAGDNYYPVLERSKCGECPHLCAAACPSQGLIVYGKKRTVGDILEHVEQDMAFYARSGGGMTLSGGEPLHDREFSTALLRQARKRRMKTAIESCGMVPEENIRSAAPYLTNVLFDIKHPDTKTHATQTGAGNERILANFHLLATEYPNLPMLARTPIIPGVNDNVDAIMAIAEMIRPYEQVRYELLPYHRLGTQKYYFLHRDPPIGEISLDSKVMPRLHSLIKQILGDRAQLPH
;
A
#
# COMPACT_ATOMS: atom_id res chain seq x y z
N THR A 1 -41.32 -5.33 19.06
CA THR A 1 -40.65 -6.36 19.86
C THR A 1 -39.74 -5.79 20.95
N ARG A 2 -39.04 -4.67 20.73
CA ARG A 2 -38.20 -4.00 21.75
C ARG A 2 -39.03 -3.29 22.83
N ARG A 3 -40.21 -2.78 22.52
CA ARG A 3 -41.16 -2.15 23.49
C ARG A 3 -41.71 -3.16 24.49
N ASN A 4 -41.89 -4.40 24.09
CA ASN A 4 -42.45 -5.45 24.98
C ASN A 4 -41.40 -5.99 25.98
N PHE A 5 -40.10 -5.87 25.67
CA PHE A 5 -39.04 -6.30 26.60
C PHE A 5 -38.81 -5.28 27.71
N ALA A 6 -38.90 -3.99 27.42
CA ALA A 6 -38.79 -2.93 28.40
C ALA A 6 -39.96 -2.90 29.38
N LEU A 7 -41.16 -3.21 28.93
CA LEU A 7 -42.36 -3.32 29.77
C LEU A 7 -42.33 -4.59 30.67
N ALA A 8 -41.74 -5.67 30.20
CA ALA A 8 -41.57 -6.89 31.00
C ALA A 8 -40.53 -6.71 32.13
N LEU A 9 -39.45 -5.94 31.89
CA LEU A 9 -38.43 -5.63 32.87
C LEU A 9 -38.95 -4.66 33.96
N ALA A 10 -39.76 -3.68 33.57
CA ALA A 10 -40.38 -2.73 34.49
C ALA A 10 -41.41 -3.40 35.45
N GLY A 11 -42.11 -4.44 34.98
CA GLY A 11 -43.03 -5.22 35.80
C GLY A 11 -42.34 -6.14 36.80
N PHE A 12 -41.13 -6.60 36.53
CA PHE A 12 -40.37 -7.50 37.40
C PHE A 12 -39.63 -6.75 38.54
N LEU A 13 -39.34 -5.48 38.35
CA LEU A 13 -38.58 -4.65 39.32
C LEU A 13 -39.47 -3.92 40.33
N ALA A 14 -40.79 -3.92 40.18
CA ALA A 14 -41.74 -3.25 41.08
C ALA A 14 -41.97 -3.97 42.43
N GLY A 15 -41.30 -5.10 42.65
CA GLY A 15 -41.49 -5.94 43.86
C GLY A 15 -40.26 -6.15 44.75
N THR A 16 -39.14 -5.43 44.52
CA THR A 16 -37.92 -5.60 45.32
C THR A 16 -37.40 -4.26 45.83
N ASP A 17 -37.41 -4.08 47.16
CA ASP A 17 -36.87 -2.91 47.89
C ASP A 17 -35.34 -2.83 47.87
N ASN A 18 -34.68 -3.20 46.80
CA ASN A 18 -33.22 -3.26 46.72
C ASN A 18 -32.65 -2.17 45.83
N LEU A 19 -32.49 -0.94 46.42
CA LEU A 19 -31.90 0.24 45.79
C LEU A 19 -30.54 -0.06 45.14
N ALA A 20 -29.76 -1.02 45.68
CA ALA A 20 -28.47 -1.42 45.17
C ALA A 20 -28.59 -2.13 43.79
N LEU A 21 -29.66 -2.93 43.60
CA LEU A 21 -29.91 -3.58 42.29
C LEU A 21 -30.37 -2.60 41.23
N MET A 22 -31.15 -1.57 41.63
CA MET A 22 -31.52 -0.50 40.70
C MET A 22 -30.32 0.36 40.28
N ILE A 23 -29.42 0.70 41.19
CA ILE A 23 -28.21 1.46 40.89
C ILE A 23 -27.25 0.60 40.02
N PHE A 24 -27.15 -0.68 40.27
CA PHE A 24 -26.34 -1.61 39.46
C PHE A 24 -26.91 -1.78 38.05
N SER A 25 -28.24 -1.94 37.93
CA SER A 25 -28.94 -2.03 36.64
C SER A 25 -28.88 -0.71 35.85
N MET A 26 -28.98 0.45 36.52
CA MET A 26 -28.78 1.75 35.88
C MET A 26 -27.32 1.98 35.42
N LYS A 27 -26.33 1.55 36.22
CA LYS A 27 -24.91 1.60 35.78
C LYS A 27 -24.63 0.71 34.59
N ILE A 28 -25.20 -0.49 34.53
CA ILE A 28 -25.08 -1.38 33.36
C ILE A 28 -25.77 -0.77 32.14
N CYS A 29 -26.93 -0.15 32.31
CA CYS A 29 -27.65 0.51 31.24
C CYS A 29 -26.90 1.77 30.75
N MET A 30 -26.27 2.56 31.65
CA MET A 30 -25.44 3.71 31.27
C MET A 30 -24.12 3.27 30.59
N THR A 31 -23.45 2.22 31.08
CA THR A 31 -22.24 1.70 30.42
C THR A 31 -22.54 1.00 29.08
N MET A 32 -23.75 0.55 28.85
CA MET A 32 -24.17 0.05 27.53
C MET A 32 -24.59 1.20 26.59
N ALA A 33 -25.19 2.28 27.12
CA ALA A 33 -25.50 3.47 26.34
C ALA A 33 -24.24 4.24 25.90
N ASP A 34 -23.21 4.32 26.75
CA ASP A 34 -21.94 4.94 26.41
C ASP A 34 -21.10 4.13 25.40
N LYS A 35 -21.40 2.82 25.22
CA LYS A 35 -20.83 1.99 24.15
C LYS A 35 -21.65 2.04 22.85
N GLU A 36 -22.89 2.51 22.89
CA GLU A 36 -23.72 2.75 21.70
C GLU A 36 -23.50 4.14 21.10
N GLY A 37 -22.68 5.01 21.70
CA GLY A 37 -22.31 6.31 21.18
C GLY A 37 -21.29 6.29 20.03
N ALA A 38 -20.78 5.14 19.63
CA ALA A 38 -20.20 4.94 18.30
C ALA A 38 -21.33 4.47 17.37
N VAL A 39 -22.22 5.37 17.00
CA VAL A 39 -22.98 5.25 15.75
C VAL A 39 -21.90 5.17 14.68
N ALA A 40 -21.58 3.96 14.23
CA ALA A 40 -20.88 3.79 12.97
C ALA A 40 -21.70 4.60 11.95
N ASP A 41 -21.10 5.66 11.45
CA ASP A 41 -21.60 6.38 10.30
C ASP A 41 -21.89 5.31 9.27
N TYR A 42 -23.17 5.07 9.00
CA TYR A 42 -23.61 4.24 7.89
C TYR A 42 -23.31 5.07 6.64
N ASP A 43 -22.02 5.22 6.35
CA ASP A 43 -21.58 5.63 5.03
C ASP A 43 -22.26 4.69 4.05
N ASP A 44 -23.00 5.26 3.12
CA ASP A 44 -23.75 4.49 2.15
C ASP A 44 -22.78 3.53 1.44
N ASP A 45 -22.93 2.23 1.69
CA ASP A 45 -22.07 1.20 1.09
C ASP A 45 -22.00 1.33 -0.44
N SER A 46 -23.04 1.85 -1.05
CA SER A 46 -23.08 2.12 -2.48
C SER A 46 -22.12 3.23 -2.89
N GLN A 47 -21.96 4.26 -2.07
CA GLN A 47 -21.01 5.34 -2.31
C GLN A 47 -19.57 4.85 -2.21
N ASP A 48 -19.24 4.04 -1.18
CA ASP A 48 -17.93 3.42 -1.07
C ASP A 48 -17.59 2.56 -2.28
N LEU A 49 -18.53 1.69 -2.69
CA LEU A 49 -18.32 0.76 -3.80
C LEU A 49 -18.14 1.46 -5.14
N ALA A 50 -18.74 2.63 -5.31
CA ALA A 50 -18.63 3.44 -6.53
C ALA A 50 -17.36 4.32 -6.57
N ARG A 51 -16.62 4.49 -5.46
CA ARG A 51 -15.38 5.29 -5.45
C ARG A 51 -14.35 4.73 -6.39
N GLU A 52 -13.73 5.61 -7.18
CA GLU A 52 -12.70 5.26 -8.15
C GLU A 52 -11.31 5.58 -7.64
N GLY A 53 -10.34 4.70 -7.91
CA GLY A 53 -8.92 4.93 -7.75
C GLY A 53 -8.14 4.38 -8.94
N VAL A 54 -6.87 4.76 -9.06
CA VAL A 54 -6.02 4.31 -10.16
C VAL A 54 -5.18 3.12 -9.70
N VAL A 55 -5.47 1.95 -10.28
CA VAL A 55 -4.79 0.67 -10.01
C VAL A 55 -3.95 0.29 -11.23
N PHE A 56 -2.67 -0.03 -11.02
CA PHE A 56 -1.82 -0.45 -12.13
C PHE A 56 -1.57 -1.97 -12.18
N ASN A 57 -1.78 -2.67 -11.07
CA ASN A 57 -1.69 -4.13 -11.04
C ASN A 57 -2.55 -4.72 -9.91
N ILE A 58 -3.04 -5.94 -10.10
CA ILE A 58 -3.59 -6.80 -9.04
C ILE A 58 -2.86 -8.14 -9.15
N GLN A 59 -2.07 -8.46 -8.13
CA GLN A 59 -1.26 -9.67 -8.08
C GLN A 59 -1.84 -10.65 -7.08
N LYS A 60 -2.19 -11.84 -7.56
CA LYS A 60 -2.69 -12.93 -6.74
C LYS A 60 -1.55 -13.79 -6.17
N TYR A 61 -1.85 -14.52 -5.12
CA TYR A 61 -0.99 -15.56 -4.52
C TYR A 61 0.36 -15.06 -3.99
N SER A 62 0.46 -13.81 -3.55
CA SER A 62 1.66 -13.33 -2.87
C SER A 62 1.78 -13.94 -1.47
N VAL A 63 3.02 -14.27 -1.07
CA VAL A 63 3.38 -14.81 0.24
C VAL A 63 4.39 -13.94 1.00
N HIS A 64 4.80 -12.81 0.43
CA HIS A 64 5.83 -11.91 0.99
C HIS A 64 5.27 -10.55 1.46
N ASP A 65 3.99 -10.28 1.21
CA ASP A 65 3.38 -8.97 1.44
C ASP A 65 2.37 -8.99 2.60
N GLY A 66 2.74 -9.69 3.66
CA GLY A 66 1.98 -9.88 4.89
C GLY A 66 1.66 -11.35 5.16
N PRO A 67 0.98 -11.65 6.29
CA PRO A 67 0.71 -13.02 6.70
C PRO A 67 -0.20 -13.78 5.74
N GLY A 68 0.13 -15.03 5.45
CA GLY A 68 -0.65 -15.93 4.62
C GLY A 68 -0.60 -15.61 3.14
N ILE A 69 -1.46 -16.25 2.34
CA ILE A 69 -1.59 -15.99 0.90
C ILE A 69 -2.41 -14.71 0.70
N ARG A 70 -1.90 -13.77 -0.10
CA ARG A 70 -2.51 -12.46 -0.27
C ARG A 70 -2.74 -12.11 -1.74
N THR A 71 -3.76 -11.31 -1.98
CA THR A 71 -3.90 -10.57 -3.23
C THR A 71 -3.48 -9.13 -2.98
N ILE A 72 -2.50 -8.66 -3.77
CA ILE A 72 -1.98 -7.30 -3.67
C ILE A 72 -2.68 -6.43 -4.71
N VAL A 73 -3.17 -5.28 -4.27
CA VAL A 73 -3.71 -4.23 -5.12
C VAL A 73 -2.69 -3.09 -5.16
N PHE A 74 -2.08 -2.88 -6.33
CA PHE A 74 -1.05 -1.86 -6.52
C PHE A 74 -1.67 -0.56 -7.01
N LEU A 75 -1.62 0.48 -6.16
CA LEU A 75 -2.18 1.80 -6.42
C LEU A 75 -1.15 2.76 -7.00
N LYS A 76 -1.59 3.70 -7.83
CA LYS A 76 -0.75 4.78 -8.35
C LYS A 76 -0.78 6.01 -7.43
N GLY A 77 0.29 6.77 -7.50
CA GLY A 77 0.55 7.94 -6.67
C GLY A 77 1.55 7.62 -5.56
N CYS A 78 2.72 8.26 -5.62
CA CYS A 78 3.71 8.19 -4.56
C CYS A 78 4.35 9.56 -4.39
N PRO A 79 4.41 10.12 -3.17
CA PRO A 79 5.08 11.40 -2.93
C PRO A 79 6.60 11.28 -2.89
N LEU A 80 7.14 10.03 -2.92
CA LEU A 80 8.57 9.77 -2.96
C LEU A 80 9.04 9.41 -4.38
N HIS A 81 10.30 9.74 -4.68
CA HIS A 81 11.00 9.42 -5.92
C HIS A 81 12.29 8.66 -5.60
N CYS A 82 12.15 7.56 -4.83
CA CYS A 82 13.29 6.73 -4.42
C CYS A 82 14.12 6.32 -5.63
N ARG A 83 15.45 6.53 -5.58
CA ARG A 83 16.35 6.20 -6.69
C ARG A 83 16.37 4.70 -7.03
N TRP A 84 16.01 3.84 -6.07
CA TRP A 84 15.92 2.38 -6.22
C TRP A 84 14.49 1.86 -6.39
N CYS A 85 13.55 2.70 -6.80
CA CYS A 85 12.14 2.33 -6.86
C CYS A 85 11.91 1.10 -7.75
N SER A 86 11.25 0.08 -7.20
CA SER A 86 10.89 -1.14 -7.93
C SER A 86 9.65 -0.96 -8.81
N ASN A 87 8.84 0.07 -8.51
CA ASN A 87 7.60 0.39 -9.20
C ASN A 87 7.56 1.85 -9.67
N PRO A 88 8.49 2.30 -10.55
CA PRO A 88 8.52 3.69 -11.03
C PRO A 88 7.23 4.09 -11.74
N GLU A 89 6.48 3.12 -12.29
CA GLU A 89 5.16 3.30 -12.89
C GLU A 89 4.08 3.71 -11.88
N SER A 90 4.34 3.56 -10.59
CA SER A 90 3.41 3.96 -9.54
C SER A 90 3.57 5.42 -9.09
N GLN A 91 4.69 6.08 -9.42
CA GLN A 91 5.00 7.42 -8.90
C GLN A 91 4.00 8.47 -9.36
N ASN A 92 3.66 8.46 -10.65
CA ASN A 92 2.63 9.36 -11.19
C ASN A 92 1.23 8.87 -10.79
N PRO A 93 0.35 9.72 -10.22
CA PRO A 93 -1.00 9.29 -9.80
C PRO A 93 -1.97 9.00 -10.96
N VAL A 94 -1.69 9.51 -12.17
CA VAL A 94 -2.55 9.29 -13.35
C VAL A 94 -2.06 8.12 -14.20
N PRO A 95 -2.93 7.53 -15.05
CA PRO A 95 -2.52 6.54 -16.05
C PRO A 95 -1.38 7.06 -16.94
N GLU A 96 -0.41 6.21 -17.24
CA GLU A 96 0.80 6.60 -17.95
C GLU A 96 1.16 5.60 -19.04
N LEU A 97 1.41 6.09 -20.27
CA LEU A 97 1.81 5.26 -21.40
C LEU A 97 3.24 4.75 -21.18
N ALA A 98 3.43 3.45 -21.35
CA ALA A 98 4.72 2.79 -21.36
C ALA A 98 4.97 2.13 -22.72
N TRP A 99 6.21 2.12 -23.17
CA TRP A 99 6.61 1.51 -24.43
C TRP A 99 7.73 0.50 -24.23
N ASN A 100 7.40 -0.76 -24.50
CA ASN A 100 8.37 -1.84 -24.61
C ASN A 100 8.76 -2.03 -26.07
N GLU A 101 9.87 -1.40 -26.46
CA GLU A 101 10.40 -1.45 -27.84
C GLU A 101 10.62 -2.89 -28.30
N GLY A 102 11.12 -3.77 -27.43
CA GLY A 102 11.37 -5.17 -27.77
C GLY A 102 10.14 -5.98 -28.16
N ARG A 103 8.93 -5.47 -27.90
CA ARG A 103 7.67 -6.06 -28.38
C ARG A 103 7.12 -5.41 -29.64
N CYS A 104 7.64 -4.25 -30.04
CA CYS A 104 7.18 -3.55 -31.23
C CYS A 104 7.57 -4.31 -32.49
N ILE A 105 6.60 -4.56 -33.39
CA ILE A 105 6.83 -5.28 -34.65
C ILE A 105 7.29 -4.35 -35.78
N GLY A 106 7.48 -3.07 -35.48
CA GLY A 106 7.99 -2.06 -36.42
C GLY A 106 6.97 -1.48 -37.38
N LEU A 107 7.25 -0.27 -37.88
CA LEU A 107 6.36 0.51 -38.74
C LEU A 107 6.16 -0.11 -40.14
N SER A 108 7.11 -0.94 -40.60
CA SER A 108 6.95 -1.67 -41.88
C SER A 108 5.85 -2.71 -41.86
N LYS A 109 5.43 -3.17 -40.66
CA LYS A 109 4.38 -4.18 -40.47
C LYS A 109 3.16 -3.62 -39.73
N CYS A 110 3.29 -2.49 -39.05
CA CYS A 110 2.26 -1.90 -38.25
C CYS A 110 2.50 -0.38 -38.11
N GLY A 111 1.44 0.42 -38.17
CA GLY A 111 1.49 1.88 -37.96
C GLY A 111 0.34 2.38 -37.09
N HIS A 112 -0.50 1.48 -36.59
CA HIS A 112 -1.77 1.80 -35.93
C HIS A 112 -1.64 2.78 -34.77
N CYS A 113 -0.55 2.73 -34.01
CA CYS A 113 -0.34 3.64 -32.88
C CYS A 113 -0.19 5.11 -33.31
N ILE A 114 0.40 5.35 -34.49
CA ILE A 114 0.55 6.69 -35.07
C ILE A 114 -0.79 7.18 -35.57
N GLU A 115 -1.52 6.35 -36.33
CA GLU A 115 -2.81 6.67 -36.95
C GLU A 115 -3.87 7.08 -35.93
N VAL A 116 -3.92 6.40 -34.77
CA VAL A 116 -4.95 6.62 -33.75
C VAL A 116 -4.54 7.65 -32.69
N CYS A 117 -3.32 8.19 -32.71
CA CYS A 117 -2.84 9.11 -31.68
C CYS A 117 -3.51 10.50 -31.83
N PRO A 118 -4.42 10.89 -30.92
CA PRO A 118 -5.18 12.14 -31.08
C PRO A 118 -4.29 13.38 -30.96
N ASN A 119 -3.16 13.26 -30.23
CA ASN A 119 -2.28 14.39 -29.96
C ASN A 119 -1.06 14.41 -30.89
N GLY A 120 -0.92 13.48 -31.83
CA GLY A 120 0.26 13.37 -32.67
C GLY A 120 1.56 13.17 -31.89
N ALA A 121 1.48 12.53 -30.72
CA ALA A 121 2.63 12.27 -29.85
C ALA A 121 3.50 11.09 -30.32
N LEU A 122 2.97 10.25 -31.21
CA LEU A 122 3.69 9.13 -31.83
C LEU A 122 3.99 9.49 -33.29
N LEU A 123 5.26 9.50 -33.62
CA LEU A 123 5.78 9.86 -34.94
C LEU A 123 6.56 8.68 -35.53
N ALA A 124 6.68 8.65 -36.86
CA ALA A 124 7.57 7.70 -37.52
C ALA A 124 9.04 8.09 -37.22
N GLY A 125 9.81 7.17 -36.67
CA GLY A 125 11.24 7.34 -36.45
C GLY A 125 12.09 6.76 -37.59
N ASP A 126 13.35 7.15 -37.64
CA ASP A 126 14.32 6.76 -38.69
C ASP A 126 14.63 5.25 -38.68
N ASN A 127 14.46 4.57 -37.55
CA ASN A 127 14.78 3.15 -37.34
C ASN A 127 13.58 2.20 -37.52
N TYR A 128 12.56 2.58 -38.29
CA TYR A 128 11.33 1.80 -38.49
C TYR A 128 10.50 1.56 -37.21
N TYR A 129 10.77 2.25 -36.12
CA TYR A 129 10.00 2.22 -34.87
C TYR A 129 9.33 3.57 -34.64
N PRO A 130 8.19 3.60 -33.94
CA PRO A 130 7.59 4.86 -33.54
C PRO A 130 8.49 5.59 -32.52
N VAL A 131 8.52 6.90 -32.59
CA VAL A 131 9.14 7.77 -31.58
C VAL A 131 8.03 8.42 -30.77
N LEU A 132 8.11 8.31 -29.44
CA LEU A 132 7.16 8.91 -28.52
C LEU A 132 7.65 10.28 -28.04
N GLU A 133 6.96 11.32 -28.44
CA GLU A 133 7.17 12.69 -27.96
C GLU A 133 6.31 12.91 -26.69
N ARG A 134 6.91 12.62 -25.52
CA ARG A 134 6.21 12.62 -24.24
C ARG A 134 5.52 13.94 -23.88
N SER A 135 6.09 15.08 -24.29
CA SER A 135 5.51 16.40 -24.07
C SER A 135 4.12 16.58 -24.70
N LYS A 136 3.83 15.84 -25.77
CA LYS A 136 2.53 15.81 -26.44
C LYS A 136 1.60 14.70 -25.92
N CYS A 137 2.16 13.71 -25.18
CA CYS A 137 1.41 12.60 -24.60
C CYS A 137 0.76 13.02 -23.27
N GLY A 138 -0.21 13.92 -23.34
CA GLY A 138 -0.98 14.42 -22.20
C GLY A 138 -2.19 13.55 -21.84
N GLU A 139 -3.17 14.18 -21.23
CA GLU A 139 -4.45 13.50 -20.92
C GLU A 139 -5.14 13.08 -22.22
N CYS A 140 -5.21 11.78 -22.45
CA CYS A 140 -5.89 11.20 -23.60
C CYS A 140 -6.36 9.77 -23.26
N PRO A 141 -7.27 9.17 -24.04
CA PRO A 141 -7.76 7.83 -23.79
C PRO A 141 -6.73 6.71 -24.11
N HIS A 142 -5.49 7.05 -24.45
CA HIS A 142 -4.40 6.12 -24.80
C HIS A 142 -4.79 5.09 -25.88
N LEU A 143 -5.50 5.52 -26.92
CA LEU A 143 -5.95 4.67 -28.04
C LEU A 143 -4.80 3.91 -28.71
N CYS A 144 -3.60 4.48 -28.70
CA CYS A 144 -2.39 3.85 -29.24
C CYS A 144 -2.03 2.53 -28.53
N ALA A 145 -2.24 2.44 -27.21
CA ALA A 145 -2.03 1.19 -26.49
C ALA A 145 -3.13 0.16 -26.79
N ALA A 146 -4.39 0.60 -26.90
CA ALA A 146 -5.52 -0.27 -27.28
C ALA A 146 -5.38 -0.81 -28.70
N ALA A 147 -4.83 -0.01 -29.63
CA ALA A 147 -4.60 -0.40 -31.03
C ALA A 147 -3.29 -1.20 -31.23
N CYS A 148 -2.46 -1.40 -30.21
CA CYS A 148 -1.18 -2.07 -30.35
C CYS A 148 -1.32 -3.60 -30.29
N PRO A 149 -1.23 -4.35 -31.41
CA PRO A 149 -1.49 -5.78 -31.45
C PRO A 149 -0.42 -6.60 -30.72
N SER A 150 0.81 -6.08 -30.66
CA SER A 150 1.95 -6.74 -30.00
C SER A 150 2.08 -6.37 -28.53
N GLN A 151 1.21 -5.46 -28.03
CA GLN A 151 1.30 -4.93 -26.66
C GLN A 151 2.69 -4.31 -26.35
N GLY A 152 3.34 -3.75 -27.37
CA GLY A 152 4.54 -2.95 -27.18
C GLY A 152 4.22 -1.62 -26.48
N LEU A 153 3.05 -1.04 -26.78
CA LEU A 153 2.49 0.08 -26.03
C LEU A 153 1.48 -0.44 -25.02
N ILE A 154 1.65 -0.09 -23.77
CA ILE A 154 0.76 -0.45 -22.65
C ILE A 154 0.50 0.78 -21.78
N VAL A 155 -0.57 0.78 -21.01
CA VAL A 155 -0.87 1.84 -20.04
C VAL A 155 -0.69 1.30 -18.63
N TYR A 156 0.18 1.93 -17.86
CA TYR A 156 0.26 1.69 -16.43
C TYR A 156 -0.79 2.52 -15.70
N GLY A 157 -1.74 1.83 -15.13
CA GLY A 157 -2.84 2.41 -14.38
C GLY A 157 -4.16 2.44 -15.15
N LYS A 158 -5.20 2.03 -14.47
CA LYS A 158 -6.59 2.07 -14.93
C LYS A 158 -7.47 2.51 -13.78
N LYS A 159 -8.42 3.40 -14.02
CA LYS A 159 -9.47 3.70 -13.05
C LYS A 159 -10.29 2.45 -12.79
N ARG A 160 -10.46 2.11 -11.51
CA ARG A 160 -11.28 1.00 -11.04
C ARG A 160 -12.09 1.44 -9.85
N THR A 161 -13.32 0.99 -9.75
CA THR A 161 -14.14 1.20 -8.56
C THR A 161 -13.72 0.24 -7.44
N VAL A 162 -14.02 0.60 -6.20
CA VAL A 162 -13.85 -0.29 -5.04
C VAL A 162 -14.58 -1.62 -5.26
N GLY A 163 -15.82 -1.56 -5.80
CA GLY A 163 -16.61 -2.76 -6.12
C GLY A 163 -15.89 -3.70 -7.10
N ASP A 164 -15.41 -3.15 -8.23
CA ASP A 164 -14.65 -3.89 -9.25
C ASP A 164 -13.40 -4.58 -8.69
N ILE A 165 -12.67 -3.91 -7.79
CA ILE A 165 -11.49 -4.49 -7.14
C ILE A 165 -11.89 -5.63 -6.22
N LEU A 166 -12.93 -5.42 -5.40
CA LEU A 166 -13.37 -6.44 -4.45
C LEU A 166 -13.86 -7.71 -5.13
N GLU A 167 -14.57 -7.60 -6.26
CA GLU A 167 -14.96 -8.75 -7.07
C GLU A 167 -13.75 -9.61 -7.50
N HIS A 168 -12.62 -8.95 -7.83
CA HIS A 168 -11.38 -9.67 -8.17
C HIS A 168 -10.72 -10.32 -6.96
N VAL A 169 -10.70 -9.62 -5.82
CA VAL A 169 -10.04 -10.08 -4.60
C VAL A 169 -10.84 -11.20 -3.91
N GLU A 170 -12.17 -11.14 -3.97
CA GLU A 170 -13.07 -12.15 -3.39
C GLU A 170 -12.92 -13.53 -4.03
N GLN A 171 -12.45 -13.62 -5.27
CA GLN A 171 -12.20 -14.91 -5.93
C GLN A 171 -11.19 -15.78 -5.16
N ASP A 172 -10.33 -15.16 -4.34
CA ASP A 172 -9.28 -15.84 -3.60
C ASP A 172 -9.64 -16.12 -2.13
N MET A 173 -10.90 -15.89 -1.70
CA MET A 173 -11.38 -16.05 -0.32
C MET A 173 -11.07 -17.42 0.29
N ALA A 174 -11.11 -18.49 -0.51
CA ALA A 174 -10.80 -19.84 -0.04
C ALA A 174 -9.33 -19.99 0.39
N PHE A 175 -8.41 -19.31 -0.31
CA PHE A 175 -6.99 -19.27 0.05
C PHE A 175 -6.75 -18.42 1.29
N TYR A 176 -7.43 -17.29 1.43
CA TYR A 176 -7.34 -16.44 2.63
C TYR A 176 -7.81 -17.18 3.88
N ALA A 177 -8.95 -17.88 3.80
CA ALA A 177 -9.50 -18.62 4.93
C ALA A 177 -8.55 -19.72 5.44
N ARG A 178 -7.85 -20.41 4.52
CA ARG A 178 -6.92 -21.49 4.85
C ARG A 178 -5.56 -21.02 5.35
N SER A 179 -5.04 -19.92 4.79
CA SER A 179 -3.71 -19.43 5.09
C SER A 179 -3.68 -18.34 6.18
N GLY A 180 -4.82 -17.77 6.52
CA GLY A 180 -4.89 -16.57 7.33
C GLY A 180 -4.52 -15.29 6.58
N GLY A 181 -4.48 -15.34 5.25
CA GLY A 181 -4.17 -14.23 4.36
C GLY A 181 -5.30 -13.23 4.13
N GLY A 182 -5.26 -12.52 3.01
CA GLY A 182 -6.26 -11.49 2.67
C GLY A 182 -5.78 -10.53 1.57
N MET A 183 -6.22 -9.28 1.63
CA MET A 183 -5.84 -8.22 0.69
C MET A 183 -4.72 -7.35 1.27
N THR A 184 -3.75 -6.98 0.43
CA THR A 184 -2.74 -5.96 0.74
C THR A 184 -2.86 -4.81 -0.24
N LEU A 185 -2.91 -3.56 0.23
CA LEU A 185 -2.74 -2.39 -0.60
C LEU A 185 -1.26 -2.01 -0.62
N SER A 186 -0.71 -1.83 -1.81
CA SER A 186 0.68 -1.48 -2.08
C SER A 186 0.76 -0.59 -3.33
N GLY A 187 1.91 -0.51 -3.99
CA GLY A 187 2.10 0.17 -5.27
C GLY A 187 3.04 1.35 -5.17
N GLY A 188 2.51 2.57 -5.19
CA GLY A 188 3.19 3.78 -4.77
C GLY A 188 3.09 3.94 -3.25
N GLU A 189 2.40 4.98 -2.81
CA GLU A 189 1.97 5.09 -1.41
C GLU A 189 0.45 4.78 -1.35
N PRO A 190 0.03 3.64 -0.81
CA PRO A 190 -1.37 3.22 -0.89
C PRO A 190 -2.34 4.15 -0.18
N LEU A 191 -1.88 4.94 0.79
CA LEU A 191 -2.71 5.91 1.50
C LEU A 191 -2.63 7.32 0.88
N HIS A 192 -2.04 7.47 -0.32
CA HIS A 192 -1.99 8.75 -1.03
C HIS A 192 -3.39 9.27 -1.36
N ASP A 193 -4.27 8.40 -1.87
CA ASP A 193 -5.71 8.68 -1.99
C ASP A 193 -6.42 8.13 -0.74
N ARG A 194 -6.61 9.00 0.25
CA ARG A 194 -7.20 8.65 1.53
C ARG A 194 -8.58 8.04 1.39
N GLU A 195 -9.44 8.71 0.62
CA GLU A 195 -10.86 8.33 0.54
C GLU A 195 -11.06 7.00 -0.15
N PHE A 196 -10.39 6.79 -1.28
CA PHE A 196 -10.45 5.53 -2.01
C PHE A 196 -9.87 4.37 -1.18
N SER A 197 -8.68 4.54 -0.61
CA SER A 197 -8.03 3.47 0.14
C SER A 197 -8.78 3.10 1.41
N THR A 198 -9.31 4.11 2.13
CA THR A 198 -10.13 3.86 3.32
C THR A 198 -11.42 3.13 2.98
N ALA A 199 -12.11 3.52 1.90
CA ALA A 199 -13.31 2.84 1.42
C ALA A 199 -13.02 1.38 1.06
N LEU A 200 -11.94 1.13 0.31
CA LEU A 200 -11.55 -0.23 -0.09
C LEU A 200 -11.21 -1.11 1.11
N LEU A 201 -10.44 -0.59 2.08
CA LEU A 201 -10.12 -1.32 3.31
C LEU A 201 -11.36 -1.59 4.15
N ARG A 202 -12.24 -0.60 4.34
CA ARG A 202 -13.51 -0.72 5.07
C ARG A 202 -14.40 -1.80 4.46
N GLN A 203 -14.60 -1.75 3.16
CA GLN A 203 -15.44 -2.70 2.43
C GLN A 203 -14.85 -4.12 2.41
N ALA A 204 -13.52 -4.26 2.35
CA ALA A 204 -12.85 -5.55 2.51
C ALA A 204 -13.07 -6.14 3.93
N ARG A 205 -13.00 -5.30 4.97
CA ARG A 205 -13.28 -5.72 6.36
C ARG A 205 -14.73 -6.16 6.57
N LYS A 206 -15.70 -5.43 5.98
CA LYS A 206 -17.12 -5.84 6.00
C LYS A 206 -17.32 -7.24 5.39
N ARG A 207 -16.51 -7.62 4.40
CA ARG A 207 -16.48 -8.95 3.78
C ARG A 207 -15.62 -9.97 4.52
N ARG A 208 -15.19 -9.64 5.76
CA ARG A 208 -14.37 -10.51 6.63
C ARG A 208 -12.98 -10.84 6.07
N MET A 209 -12.50 -10.07 5.12
CA MET A 209 -11.11 -10.18 4.65
C MET A 209 -10.14 -9.57 5.67
N LYS A 210 -8.99 -10.19 5.87
CA LYS A 210 -7.86 -9.55 6.53
C LYS A 210 -7.22 -8.57 5.56
N THR A 211 -6.80 -7.42 6.07
CA THR A 211 -6.29 -6.31 5.28
C THR A 211 -4.91 -5.92 5.76
N ALA A 212 -4.04 -5.58 4.85
CA ALA A 212 -2.74 -5.02 5.14
C ALA A 212 -2.44 -3.83 4.21
N ILE A 213 -1.51 -3.01 4.62
CA ILE A 213 -0.88 -2.01 3.77
C ILE A 213 0.62 -2.21 3.74
N GLU A 214 1.22 -1.82 2.63
CA GLU A 214 2.65 -1.71 2.41
C GLU A 214 2.94 -0.25 2.11
N SER A 215 3.35 0.51 3.14
CA SER A 215 3.38 1.97 3.13
C SER A 215 4.73 2.52 3.55
N CYS A 216 5.16 3.61 2.93
CA CYS A 216 6.28 4.40 3.43
C CYS A 216 5.84 5.48 4.43
N GLY A 217 4.54 5.66 4.66
CA GLY A 217 4.01 6.62 5.61
C GLY A 217 4.20 8.10 5.22
N MET A 218 4.57 8.41 3.99
CA MET A 218 4.73 9.82 3.55
C MET A 218 3.40 10.43 3.14
N VAL A 219 2.45 10.45 4.07
CA VAL A 219 1.09 10.99 3.92
C VAL A 219 0.72 11.84 5.12
N PRO A 220 -0.30 12.70 5.02
CA PRO A 220 -0.88 13.36 6.19
C PRO A 220 -1.31 12.35 7.27
N GLU A 221 -1.21 12.75 8.52
CA GLU A 221 -1.56 11.91 9.68
C GLU A 221 -3.00 11.37 9.61
N GLU A 222 -3.93 12.21 9.15
CA GLU A 222 -5.34 11.84 9.00
C GLU A 222 -5.57 10.68 8.03
N ASN A 223 -4.69 10.46 7.04
CA ASN A 223 -4.78 9.32 6.14
C ASN A 223 -4.47 8.01 6.88
N ILE A 224 -3.44 8.04 7.75
CA ILE A 224 -3.09 6.92 8.63
C ILE A 224 -4.25 6.61 9.58
N ARG A 225 -4.78 7.63 10.27
CA ARG A 225 -5.90 7.48 11.23
C ARG A 225 -7.17 6.94 10.58
N SER A 226 -7.44 7.35 9.34
CA SER A 226 -8.61 6.88 8.59
C SER A 226 -8.49 5.40 8.20
N ALA A 227 -7.29 4.92 7.88
CA ALA A 227 -7.04 3.55 7.45
C ALA A 227 -6.86 2.56 8.62
N ALA A 228 -6.18 2.98 9.70
CA ALA A 228 -5.74 2.12 10.79
C ALA A 228 -6.84 1.22 11.41
N PRO A 229 -8.10 1.69 11.63
CA PRO A 229 -9.17 0.86 12.18
C PRO A 229 -9.55 -0.34 11.31
N TYR A 230 -9.23 -0.29 10.04
CA TYR A 230 -9.54 -1.35 9.07
C TYR A 230 -8.35 -2.25 8.77
N LEU A 231 -7.19 -2.05 9.40
CA LEU A 231 -5.99 -2.85 9.17
C LEU A 231 -5.89 -4.03 10.14
N THR A 232 -5.34 -5.13 9.67
CA THR A 232 -4.93 -6.29 10.48
C THR A 232 -3.42 -6.46 10.54
N ASN A 233 -2.69 -5.84 9.62
CA ASN A 233 -1.23 -5.81 9.56
C ASN A 233 -0.74 -4.56 8.84
N VAL A 234 0.46 -4.11 9.17
CA VAL A 234 1.15 -3.02 8.46
C VAL A 234 2.57 -3.47 8.13
N LEU A 235 2.96 -3.32 6.87
CA LEU A 235 4.33 -3.37 6.41
C LEU A 235 4.77 -1.92 6.22
N PHE A 236 5.73 -1.46 7.02
CA PHE A 236 6.09 -0.04 7.07
C PHE A 236 7.55 0.17 6.66
N ASP A 237 7.77 0.90 5.59
CA ASP A 237 9.10 1.10 5.02
C ASP A 237 9.82 2.29 5.67
N ILE A 238 10.91 2.02 6.41
CA ILE A 238 11.83 3.02 6.95
C ILE A 238 13.12 2.94 6.14
N LYS A 239 13.35 3.92 5.26
CA LYS A 239 14.39 3.81 4.23
C LYS A 239 15.75 4.32 4.69
N HIS A 240 15.78 5.34 5.56
CA HIS A 240 17.00 5.90 6.15
C HIS A 240 16.67 6.66 7.45
N PRO A 241 17.50 6.62 8.51
CA PRO A 241 17.25 7.35 9.76
C PRO A 241 17.56 8.85 9.65
N ASP A 242 18.56 9.24 8.86
CA ASP A 242 18.96 10.63 8.67
C ASP A 242 18.11 11.31 7.59
N THR A 243 17.50 12.46 7.95
CA THR A 243 16.56 13.17 7.06
C THR A 243 17.19 13.74 5.81
N LYS A 244 18.45 14.21 5.88
CA LYS A 244 19.14 14.81 4.73
C LYS A 244 19.48 13.74 3.71
N THR A 245 20.01 12.61 4.16
CA THR A 245 20.29 11.46 3.30
C THR A 245 18.99 10.92 2.71
N HIS A 246 17.94 10.78 3.53
CA HIS A 246 16.62 10.37 3.05
C HIS A 246 16.12 11.29 1.95
N ALA A 247 16.16 12.63 2.15
CA ALA A 247 15.72 13.60 1.15
C ALA A 247 16.51 13.51 -0.15
N THR A 248 17.85 13.37 -0.06
CA THR A 248 18.72 13.22 -1.24
C THR A 248 18.39 11.95 -2.04
N GLN A 249 18.03 10.88 -1.38
CA GLN A 249 17.83 9.56 -1.99
C GLN A 249 16.39 9.29 -2.43
N THR A 250 15.41 9.99 -1.82
CA THR A 250 13.98 9.71 -2.05
C THR A 250 13.16 10.92 -2.49
N GLY A 251 13.76 12.12 -2.48
CA GLY A 251 13.10 13.37 -2.87
C GLY A 251 12.39 14.11 -1.72
N ALA A 252 12.33 13.55 -0.50
CA ALA A 252 11.72 14.19 0.66
C ALA A 252 12.39 13.79 1.97
N GLY A 253 12.29 14.62 3.02
CA GLY A 253 12.72 14.27 4.38
C GLY A 253 11.87 13.13 4.96
N ASN A 254 12.33 12.56 6.08
CA ASN A 254 11.66 11.41 6.71
C ASN A 254 10.85 11.79 7.97
N GLU A 255 10.78 13.06 8.34
CA GLU A 255 10.17 13.50 9.60
C GLU A 255 8.70 13.04 9.70
N ARG A 256 7.94 13.21 8.63
CA ARG A 256 6.54 12.77 8.56
C ARG A 256 6.43 11.24 8.60
N ILE A 257 7.32 10.54 7.92
CA ILE A 257 7.38 9.08 7.91
C ILE A 257 7.58 8.55 9.34
N LEU A 258 8.58 9.09 10.04
CA LEU A 258 8.87 8.68 11.41
C LEU A 258 7.75 9.06 12.39
N ALA A 259 7.14 10.24 12.22
CA ALA A 259 5.99 10.64 13.02
C ALA A 259 4.81 9.66 12.83
N ASN A 260 4.49 9.28 11.59
CA ASN A 260 3.44 8.31 11.28
C ASN A 260 3.77 6.89 11.76
N PHE A 261 5.04 6.49 11.72
CA PHE A 261 5.48 5.23 12.31
C PHE A 261 5.23 5.22 13.83
N HIS A 262 5.66 6.27 14.55
CA HIS A 262 5.45 6.41 15.99
C HIS A 262 3.97 6.46 16.35
N LEU A 263 3.16 7.17 15.57
CA LEU A 263 1.70 7.23 15.76
C LEU A 263 1.10 5.81 15.71
N LEU A 264 1.37 5.04 14.66
CA LEU A 264 0.87 3.67 14.52
C LEU A 264 1.35 2.77 15.68
N ALA A 265 2.63 2.83 16.01
CA ALA A 265 3.22 1.99 17.04
C ALA A 265 2.70 2.34 18.45
N THR A 266 2.31 3.59 18.70
CA THR A 266 1.87 4.06 20.03
C THR A 266 0.36 3.96 20.19
N GLU A 267 -0.42 4.42 19.20
CA GLU A 267 -1.87 4.50 19.32
C GLU A 267 -2.59 3.20 18.93
N TYR A 268 -1.91 2.33 18.17
CA TYR A 268 -2.45 1.03 17.76
C TYR A 268 -1.57 -0.16 18.23
N PRO A 269 -1.35 -0.32 19.55
CA PRO A 269 -0.39 -1.30 20.09
C PRO A 269 -0.74 -2.76 19.79
N ASN A 270 -1.99 -3.04 19.43
CA ASN A 270 -2.46 -4.37 19.05
C ASN A 270 -2.40 -4.63 17.53
N LEU A 271 -1.98 -3.64 16.73
CA LEU A 271 -1.82 -3.78 15.28
C LEU A 271 -0.41 -4.32 14.98
N PRO A 272 -0.28 -5.56 14.49
CA PRO A 272 1.02 -6.10 14.12
C PRO A 272 1.69 -5.27 13.02
N MET A 273 2.95 -4.89 13.25
CA MET A 273 3.73 -4.11 12.31
C MET A 273 5.02 -4.84 11.95
N LEU A 274 5.36 -4.83 10.66
CA LEU A 274 6.66 -5.23 10.13
C LEU A 274 7.34 -3.99 9.54
N ALA A 275 8.27 -3.41 10.29
CA ALA A 275 9.14 -2.37 9.72
C ALA A 275 10.11 -3.03 8.74
N ARG A 276 10.35 -2.37 7.59
CA ARG A 276 11.23 -2.90 6.54
C ARG A 276 12.20 -1.82 6.06
N THR A 277 13.42 -2.24 5.78
CA THR A 277 14.43 -1.35 5.20
C THR A 277 15.08 -2.04 4.00
N PRO A 278 14.91 -1.51 2.78
CA PRO A 278 15.68 -1.94 1.63
C PRO A 278 17.14 -1.51 1.80
N ILE A 279 18.08 -2.45 1.74
CA ILE A 279 19.51 -2.20 1.92
C ILE A 279 20.13 -1.84 0.58
N ILE A 280 20.45 -0.55 0.43
CA ILE A 280 20.93 0.03 -0.82
C ILE A 280 22.44 0.27 -0.73
N PRO A 281 23.25 -0.32 -1.63
CA PRO A 281 24.69 -0.14 -1.65
C PRO A 281 25.11 1.33 -1.67
N GLY A 282 25.99 1.71 -0.74
CA GLY A 282 26.50 3.09 -0.60
C GLY A 282 25.51 4.11 -0.04
N VAL A 283 24.33 3.67 0.45
CA VAL A 283 23.33 4.55 1.07
C VAL A 283 23.11 4.20 2.53
N ASN A 284 22.63 3.01 2.82
CA ASN A 284 22.27 2.54 4.16
C ASN A 284 22.81 1.12 4.48
N ASP A 285 23.76 0.62 3.70
CA ASP A 285 24.42 -0.67 3.85
C ASP A 285 25.50 -0.68 4.96
N ASN A 286 25.33 0.18 5.96
CA ASN A 286 26.26 0.39 7.06
C ASN A 286 25.61 0.15 8.43
N VAL A 287 26.45 -0.07 9.45
CA VAL A 287 26.03 -0.39 10.81
C VAL A 287 25.25 0.77 11.44
N ASP A 288 25.72 2.01 11.27
CA ASP A 288 25.18 3.16 11.98
C ASP A 288 23.73 3.44 11.57
N ALA A 289 23.44 3.39 10.27
CA ALA A 289 22.09 3.60 9.76
C ALA A 289 21.11 2.52 10.26
N ILE A 290 21.51 1.25 10.21
CA ILE A 290 20.63 0.13 10.60
C ILE A 290 20.47 0.05 12.12
N MET A 291 21.53 0.33 12.88
CA MET A 291 21.47 0.41 14.34
C MET A 291 20.50 1.52 14.79
N ALA A 292 20.57 2.70 14.18
CA ALA A 292 19.69 3.82 14.52
C ALA A 292 18.20 3.46 14.29
N ILE A 293 17.87 2.75 13.18
CA ILE A 293 16.51 2.28 12.93
C ILE A 293 16.10 1.20 13.93
N ALA A 294 16.97 0.23 14.23
CA ALA A 294 16.67 -0.85 15.19
C ALA A 294 16.42 -0.30 16.60
N GLU A 295 17.23 0.68 17.05
CA GLU A 295 17.06 1.35 18.34
C GLU A 295 15.75 2.15 18.42
N MET A 296 15.34 2.79 17.32
CA MET A 296 14.05 3.49 17.23
C MET A 296 12.88 2.49 17.32
N ILE A 297 13.00 1.29 16.77
CA ILE A 297 11.98 0.24 16.82
C ILE A 297 11.93 -0.45 18.18
N ARG A 298 13.05 -0.52 18.90
CA ARG A 298 13.21 -1.30 20.13
C ARG A 298 12.13 -1.10 21.18
N PRO A 299 11.60 0.11 21.45
CA PRO A 299 10.57 0.33 22.46
C PRO A 299 9.21 -0.31 22.13
N TYR A 300 8.95 -0.70 20.89
CA TYR A 300 7.65 -1.18 20.43
C TYR A 300 7.66 -2.70 20.25
N GLU A 301 7.18 -3.45 21.23
CA GLU A 301 7.25 -4.92 21.26
C GLU A 301 6.47 -5.59 20.12
N GLN A 302 5.39 -4.96 19.63
CA GLN A 302 4.57 -5.44 18.52
C GLN A 302 5.21 -5.24 17.14
N VAL A 303 6.31 -4.47 17.06
CA VAL A 303 6.99 -4.19 15.79
C VAL A 303 8.12 -5.18 15.57
N ARG A 304 8.07 -5.88 14.45
CA ARG A 304 9.16 -6.71 13.91
C ARG A 304 9.96 -5.90 12.89
N TYR A 305 11.18 -6.32 12.59
CA TYR A 305 12.05 -5.62 11.66
C TYR A 305 12.69 -6.57 10.67
N GLU A 306 12.62 -6.21 9.38
CA GLU A 306 13.15 -6.98 8.26
C GLU A 306 14.05 -6.09 7.39
N LEU A 307 15.19 -6.64 6.98
CA LEU A 307 16.08 -6.03 6.00
C LEU A 307 15.85 -6.68 4.65
N LEU A 308 15.57 -5.87 3.63
CA LEU A 308 15.33 -6.35 2.27
C LEU A 308 16.59 -6.15 1.41
N PRO A 309 17.14 -7.18 0.79
CA PRO A 309 18.29 -7.01 -0.10
C PRO A 309 17.90 -6.19 -1.33
N TYR A 310 18.81 -5.29 -1.76
CA TYR A 310 18.63 -4.55 -2.99
C TYR A 310 18.52 -5.46 -4.22
N HIS A 311 17.59 -5.14 -5.09
CA HIS A 311 17.41 -5.80 -6.39
C HIS A 311 17.05 -4.80 -7.49
N ARG A 312 17.31 -5.17 -8.75
CA ARG A 312 17.15 -4.32 -9.93
C ARG A 312 15.87 -4.55 -10.72
N LEU A 313 14.83 -5.08 -10.10
CA LEU A 313 13.57 -5.47 -10.79
C LEU A 313 12.83 -4.28 -11.42
N GLY A 314 13.04 -3.06 -10.92
CA GLY A 314 12.44 -1.85 -11.48
C GLY A 314 13.12 -1.31 -12.75
N THR A 315 14.36 -1.71 -13.05
CA THR A 315 15.20 -1.08 -14.10
C THR A 315 14.52 -1.05 -15.47
N GLN A 316 13.96 -2.17 -15.91
CA GLN A 316 13.27 -2.26 -17.21
C GLN A 316 12.04 -1.34 -17.30
N LYS A 317 11.35 -1.14 -16.21
CA LYS A 317 10.16 -0.30 -16.16
C LYS A 317 10.50 1.19 -16.35
N TYR A 318 11.69 1.62 -15.89
CA TYR A 318 12.18 2.98 -16.19
C TYR A 318 12.34 3.17 -17.71
N TYR A 319 12.99 2.25 -18.40
CA TYR A 319 13.14 2.33 -19.85
C TYR A 319 11.79 2.33 -20.58
N PHE A 320 10.83 1.50 -20.14
CA PHE A 320 9.48 1.51 -20.73
C PHE A 320 8.76 2.83 -20.52
N LEU A 321 9.11 3.57 -19.46
CA LEU A 321 8.59 4.90 -19.18
C LEU A 321 9.42 6.01 -19.85
N HIS A 322 10.44 5.68 -20.66
CA HIS A 322 11.40 6.61 -21.23
C HIS A 322 12.08 7.47 -20.16
N ARG A 323 12.49 6.83 -19.07
CA ARG A 323 13.26 7.41 -17.97
C ARG A 323 14.54 6.64 -17.79
N ASP A 324 15.62 7.33 -17.45
CA ASP A 324 16.86 6.68 -17.08
C ASP A 324 16.75 6.13 -15.65
N PRO A 325 17.20 4.89 -15.40
CA PRO A 325 17.28 4.37 -14.03
C PRO A 325 18.21 5.26 -13.18
N PRO A 326 17.75 5.81 -12.04
CA PRO A 326 18.56 6.75 -11.24
C PRO A 326 19.79 6.11 -10.58
N ILE A 327 19.80 4.77 -10.47
CA ILE A 327 20.93 3.98 -9.96
C ILE A 327 21.43 3.10 -11.10
N GLY A 328 22.74 3.17 -11.33
CA GLY A 328 23.40 2.33 -12.33
C GLY A 328 23.51 0.86 -11.91
N GLU A 329 24.45 0.15 -12.52
CA GLU A 329 24.70 -1.26 -12.23
C GLU A 329 25.48 -1.40 -10.92
N ILE A 330 24.76 -1.50 -9.80
CA ILE A 330 25.33 -1.79 -8.49
C ILE A 330 24.77 -3.11 -7.96
N SER A 331 25.55 -3.80 -7.15
CA SER A 331 25.16 -5.01 -6.44
C SER A 331 25.54 -4.90 -4.97
N LEU A 332 24.77 -5.52 -4.11
CA LEU A 332 25.06 -5.60 -2.70
C LEU A 332 26.12 -6.69 -2.45
N ASP A 333 27.16 -6.38 -1.68
CA ASP A 333 28.13 -7.38 -1.24
C ASP A 333 27.40 -8.45 -0.40
N SER A 334 27.67 -9.72 -0.70
CA SER A 334 27.02 -10.86 -0.05
C SER A 334 27.22 -10.92 1.48
N LYS A 335 28.28 -10.28 2.02
CA LYS A 335 28.60 -10.22 3.45
C LYS A 335 27.77 -9.16 4.19
N VAL A 336 27.18 -8.20 3.50
CA VAL A 336 26.45 -7.08 4.14
C VAL A 336 25.21 -7.58 4.85
N MET A 337 24.33 -8.33 4.16
CA MET A 337 23.08 -8.79 4.74
C MET A 337 23.27 -9.64 6.01
N PRO A 338 24.14 -10.68 6.03
CA PRO A 338 24.39 -11.46 7.24
C PRO A 338 24.89 -10.63 8.41
N ARG A 339 25.81 -9.65 8.14
CA ARG A 339 26.35 -8.75 9.15
C ARG A 339 25.27 -7.87 9.77
N LEU A 340 24.48 -7.20 8.94
CA LEU A 340 23.41 -6.30 9.39
C LEU A 340 22.28 -7.07 10.10
N HIS A 341 21.94 -8.26 9.60
CA HIS A 341 20.95 -9.11 10.25
C HIS A 341 21.42 -9.57 11.65
N SER A 342 22.70 -9.95 11.80
CA SER A 342 23.26 -10.29 13.11
C SER A 342 23.16 -9.11 14.09
N LEU A 343 23.40 -7.88 13.61
CA LEU A 343 23.27 -6.66 14.40
C LEU A 343 21.82 -6.45 14.89
N ILE A 344 20.84 -6.47 13.99
CA ILE A 344 19.45 -6.25 14.41
C ILE A 344 18.94 -7.36 15.32
N LYS A 345 19.45 -8.59 15.18
CA LYS A 345 19.12 -9.70 16.07
C LYS A 345 19.67 -9.49 17.48
N GLN A 346 20.84 -8.88 17.64
CA GLN A 346 21.38 -8.51 18.95
C GLN A 346 20.53 -7.44 19.65
N ILE A 347 19.94 -6.50 18.91
CA ILE A 347 19.14 -5.40 19.45
C ILE A 347 17.68 -5.82 19.72
N LEU A 348 17.07 -6.57 18.78
CA LEU A 348 15.64 -6.85 18.74
C LEU A 348 15.27 -8.32 19.04
N GLY A 349 16.27 -9.22 19.17
CA GLY A 349 16.01 -10.65 19.42
C GLY A 349 15.18 -11.30 18.30
N ASP A 350 14.13 -12.02 18.68
CA ASP A 350 13.25 -12.75 17.74
C ASP A 350 12.34 -11.83 16.90
N ARG A 351 12.35 -10.52 17.16
CA ARG A 351 11.66 -9.52 16.33
C ARG A 351 12.44 -9.19 15.05
N ALA A 352 13.74 -9.53 14.99
CA ALA A 352 14.52 -9.46 13.75
C ALA A 352 14.10 -10.60 12.82
N GLN A 353 13.58 -10.25 11.64
CA GLN A 353 13.12 -11.22 10.66
C GLN A 353 14.16 -11.39 9.55
N LEU A 354 14.30 -12.62 9.06
CA LEU A 354 15.00 -12.87 7.80
C LEU A 354 14.06 -12.54 6.64
N PRO A 355 14.59 -12.02 5.52
CA PRO A 355 13.80 -11.89 4.30
C PRO A 355 13.29 -13.27 3.86
N HIS A 356 12.02 -13.32 3.54
CA HIS A 356 11.33 -14.56 3.09
C HIS A 356 11.73 -14.94 1.66
#